data_07d1c2faed99e1c96b2416a4069885fa
#
_entry.id   07d1c2faed99e1c96b2416a4069885fa
#
_cell.length_a   1.000
_cell.length_b   1.000
_cell.length_c   1.000
_cell.angle_alpha   90.00
_cell.angle_beta   90.00
_cell.angle_gamma   90.00
#
_symmetry.space_group_name_H-M   'P 1'
#
loop_
_entity.id
_entity.type
_entity.pdbx_description
1 polymer ?
#
loop_
_entity_poly.entity_id
_entity_poly.type
_entity_poly.pdbx_seq_one_letter_code
_entity_poly.pdbx_strand_id
1 'polypeptide(L)'
;MDNVFTSSIMSKQQDFVFLSKLMANANMGWWEANLATECYTCSEYISEILNLDETGTISFEDFNKRILNEEQGPTTVRSFDVQSMSEVVYLLKNQKGSVWMRSKICFREVDDKGNTIVYGIAEMQDGPDTAIACQALQRSERLLHNIYKNLPVGIELYNKEGVLVDLNDKELDLFHVD
;
A
#
# COMPACT_ATOMS: atom_id res chain seq x y z
N MET A 1 1.04 14.88 39.71
CA MET A 1 1.42 15.08 38.29
C MET A 1 0.94 13.98 37.37
N ASP A 2 0.28 12.94 37.86
CA ASP A 2 -0.11 11.74 37.08
C ASP A 2 -1.40 11.86 36.26
N ASN A 3 -2.23 12.88 36.54
CA ASN A 3 -3.54 13.02 35.89
C ASN A 3 -3.51 13.58 34.44
N VAL A 4 -2.47 14.31 34.08
CA VAL A 4 -2.35 14.92 32.73
C VAL A 4 -1.86 13.90 31.69
N PHE A 5 -0.97 13.00 32.12
CA PHE A 5 -0.45 11.93 31.24
C PHE A 5 -1.54 10.90 30.90
N THR A 6 -2.33 10.49 31.88
CA THR A 6 -3.41 9.52 31.70
C THR A 6 -4.53 10.06 30.78
N SER A 7 -4.89 11.34 30.92
CA SER A 7 -5.90 11.96 30.05
C SER A 7 -5.45 12.09 28.60
N SER A 8 -4.15 12.38 28.36
CA SER A 8 -3.57 12.49 27.01
C SER A 8 -3.50 11.13 26.30
N ILE A 9 -3.18 10.05 27.02
CA ILE A 9 -3.15 8.70 26.47
C ILE A 9 -4.57 8.20 26.16
N MET A 10 -5.53 8.42 27.04
CA MET A 10 -6.94 8.07 26.80
C MET A 10 -7.54 8.83 25.62
N SER A 11 -7.21 10.10 25.42
CA SER A 11 -7.61 10.90 24.27
C SER A 11 -7.07 10.31 22.95
N LYS A 12 -5.79 10.00 22.89
CA LYS A 12 -5.16 9.38 21.70
C LYS A 12 -5.76 8.01 21.34
N GLN A 13 -6.09 7.22 22.33
CA GLN A 13 -6.71 5.90 22.11
C GLN A 13 -8.16 6.05 21.60
N GLN A 14 -8.91 7.03 22.09
CA GLN A 14 -10.25 7.35 21.60
C GLN A 14 -10.21 7.88 20.16
N ASP A 15 -9.26 8.75 19.83
CA ASP A 15 -9.04 9.27 18.47
C ASP A 15 -8.71 8.15 17.49
N PHE A 16 -7.86 7.20 17.88
CA PHE A 16 -7.53 6.04 17.08
C PHE A 16 -8.73 5.13 16.79
N VAL A 17 -9.54 4.83 17.82
CA VAL A 17 -10.78 4.03 17.67
C VAL A 17 -11.77 4.74 16.75
N PHE A 18 -11.90 6.05 16.88
CA PHE A 18 -12.79 6.85 16.03
C PHE A 18 -12.34 6.83 14.56
N LEU A 19 -11.05 7.04 14.30
CA LEU A 19 -10.49 6.98 12.95
C LEU A 19 -10.65 5.58 12.32
N SER A 20 -10.40 4.52 13.09
CA SER A 20 -10.59 3.14 12.60
C SER A 20 -12.03 2.85 12.21
N LYS A 21 -13.01 3.37 12.95
CA LYS A 21 -14.44 3.26 12.61
C LYS A 21 -14.82 4.08 11.37
N LEU A 22 -14.27 5.27 11.21
CA LEU A 22 -14.49 6.07 10.00
C LEU A 22 -13.95 5.36 8.76
N MET A 23 -12.74 4.79 8.85
CA MET A 23 -12.16 4.01 7.76
C MET A 23 -13.01 2.78 7.42
N ALA A 24 -13.47 2.03 8.43
CA ALA A 24 -14.33 0.87 8.22
C ALA A 24 -15.64 1.24 7.51
N ASN A 25 -16.27 2.36 7.86
CA ASN A 25 -17.46 2.87 7.17
C ASN A 25 -17.20 3.28 5.71
N ALA A 26 -15.95 3.58 5.38
CA ALA A 26 -15.50 3.85 4.01
C ALA A 26 -14.98 2.58 3.28
N ASN A 27 -15.26 1.39 3.80
CA ASN A 27 -14.74 0.10 3.33
C ASN A 27 -13.21 0.02 3.27
N MET A 28 -12.54 0.70 4.19
CA MET A 28 -11.08 0.77 4.32
C MET A 28 -10.62 0.28 5.69
N GLY A 29 -9.45 -0.31 5.72
CA GLY A 29 -8.76 -0.64 6.97
C GLY A 29 -7.27 -0.34 6.87
N TRP A 30 -6.62 -0.27 8.01
CA TRP A 30 -5.16 -0.17 8.11
C TRP A 30 -4.53 -1.53 8.40
N TRP A 31 -3.28 -1.67 8.02
CA TRP A 31 -2.43 -2.80 8.38
C TRP A 31 -1.01 -2.32 8.70
N GLU A 32 -0.37 -3.07 9.56
CA GLU A 32 1.02 -2.92 9.97
C GLU A 32 1.75 -4.22 9.67
N ALA A 33 2.92 -4.15 9.05
CA ALA A 33 3.78 -5.29 8.79
C ALA A 33 5.09 -5.16 9.55
N ASN A 34 5.36 -6.04 10.49
CA ASN A 34 6.62 -6.12 11.18
C ASN A 34 7.56 -7.09 10.45
N LEU A 35 8.64 -6.56 9.87
CA LEU A 35 9.56 -7.35 9.06
C LEU A 35 10.45 -8.30 9.88
N ALA A 36 10.60 -8.07 11.18
CA ALA A 36 11.38 -8.92 12.06
C ALA A 36 10.60 -10.15 12.53
N THR A 37 9.29 -9.98 12.81
CA THR A 37 8.41 -11.08 13.23
C THR A 37 7.69 -11.75 12.07
N GLU A 38 7.78 -11.18 10.87
CA GLU A 38 7.10 -11.63 9.66
C GLU A 38 5.57 -11.75 9.83
N CYS A 39 4.98 -10.80 10.55
CA CYS A 39 3.54 -10.77 10.82
C CYS A 39 2.92 -9.46 10.41
N TYR A 40 1.65 -9.54 9.99
CA TYR A 40 0.76 -8.39 9.86
C TYR A 40 -0.10 -8.26 11.11
N THR A 41 -0.33 -7.02 11.55
CA THR A 41 -1.40 -6.63 12.46
C THR A 41 -2.40 -5.79 11.69
N CYS A 42 -3.68 -6.09 11.81
CA CYS A 42 -4.72 -5.50 10.98
C CYS A 42 -5.80 -4.81 11.84
N SER A 43 -6.41 -3.78 11.27
CA SER A 43 -7.62 -3.19 11.85
C SER A 43 -8.76 -4.22 11.95
N GLU A 44 -9.73 -3.97 12.82
CA GLU A 44 -10.92 -4.80 12.98
C GLU A 44 -11.61 -5.10 11.64
N TYR A 45 -11.78 -4.09 10.78
CA TYR A 45 -12.35 -4.24 9.44
C TYR A 45 -11.61 -5.27 8.57
N ILE A 46 -10.28 -5.22 8.50
CA ILE A 46 -9.49 -6.20 7.74
C ILE A 46 -9.52 -7.56 8.44
N SER A 47 -9.46 -7.59 9.77
CA SER A 47 -9.52 -8.80 10.56
C SER A 47 -10.83 -9.58 10.35
N GLU A 48 -11.97 -8.87 10.24
CA GLU A 48 -13.25 -9.47 9.89
C GLU A 48 -13.26 -10.06 8.47
N ILE A 49 -12.72 -9.34 7.48
CA ILE A 49 -12.62 -9.84 6.09
C ILE A 49 -11.78 -11.11 6.05
N LEU A 50 -10.65 -11.12 6.76
CA LEU A 50 -9.71 -12.24 6.82
C LEU A 50 -10.14 -13.31 7.82
N ASN A 51 -11.15 -13.06 8.64
CA ASN A 51 -11.56 -13.91 9.76
C ASN A 51 -10.36 -14.25 10.65
N LEU A 52 -9.69 -13.24 11.16
CA LEU A 52 -8.63 -13.37 12.16
C LEU A 52 -9.24 -13.46 13.55
N ASP A 53 -8.42 -13.86 14.51
CA ASP A 53 -8.78 -13.84 15.94
C ASP A 53 -8.80 -12.40 16.50
N GLU A 54 -9.07 -12.27 17.79
CA GLU A 54 -9.14 -10.98 18.48
C GLU A 54 -7.81 -10.19 18.45
N THR A 55 -6.68 -10.86 18.17
CA THR A 55 -5.38 -10.19 18.03
C THR A 55 -5.23 -9.43 16.75
N GLY A 56 -6.05 -9.74 15.74
CA GLY A 56 -5.96 -9.15 14.41
C GLY A 56 -4.64 -9.43 13.70
N THR A 57 -3.94 -10.51 14.08
CA THR A 57 -2.58 -10.80 13.61
C THR A 57 -2.56 -12.00 12.66
N ILE A 58 -1.74 -11.96 11.62
CA ILE A 58 -1.54 -13.05 10.67
C ILE A 58 -0.08 -13.09 10.20
N SER A 59 0.51 -14.27 10.07
CA SER A 59 1.86 -14.41 9.51
C SER A 59 1.87 -14.05 8.01
N PHE A 60 3.04 -13.62 7.49
CA PHE A 60 3.21 -13.38 6.05
C PHE A 60 2.94 -14.64 5.23
N GLU A 61 3.36 -15.79 5.74
CA GLU A 61 3.15 -17.07 5.09
C GLU A 61 1.65 -17.41 4.96
N ASP A 62 0.89 -17.28 6.05
CA ASP A 62 -0.54 -17.63 6.05
C ASP A 62 -1.37 -16.60 5.29
N PHE A 63 -0.95 -15.34 5.28
CA PHE A 63 -1.56 -14.32 4.42
C PHE A 63 -1.34 -14.65 2.94
N ASN A 64 -0.10 -14.99 2.54
CA ASN A 64 0.24 -15.33 1.17
C ASN A 64 -0.52 -16.58 0.66
N LYS A 65 -0.75 -17.59 1.51
CA LYS A 65 -1.57 -18.76 1.17
C LYS A 65 -3.03 -18.42 0.83
N ARG A 66 -3.51 -17.25 1.24
CA ARG A 66 -4.87 -16.78 0.95
C ARG A 66 -4.97 -16.01 -0.36
N ILE A 67 -3.85 -15.61 -0.97
CA ILE A 67 -3.83 -14.92 -2.26
C ILE A 67 -4.09 -15.93 -3.37
N LEU A 68 -5.12 -15.68 -4.19
CA LEU A 68 -5.55 -16.59 -5.25
C LEU A 68 -4.94 -16.26 -6.63
N ASN A 69 -4.44 -15.04 -6.82
CA ASN A 69 -3.80 -14.58 -8.06
C ASN A 69 -2.31 -14.36 -7.83
N GLU A 70 -1.54 -15.44 -7.73
CA GLU A 70 -0.11 -15.45 -7.38
C GLU A 70 0.77 -14.56 -8.29
N GLU A 71 0.40 -14.36 -9.55
CA GLU A 71 1.16 -13.51 -10.48
C GLU A 71 1.14 -12.02 -10.10
N GLN A 72 0.30 -11.61 -9.15
CA GLN A 72 0.01 -10.21 -8.85
C GLN A 72 -0.04 -9.88 -7.36
N GLY A 73 0.11 -10.89 -6.51
CA GLY A 73 0.16 -10.71 -5.07
C GLY A 73 1.41 -9.94 -4.64
N PRO A 74 1.38 -9.30 -3.46
CA PRO A 74 2.57 -8.68 -2.89
C PRO A 74 3.61 -9.77 -2.64
N THR A 75 4.56 -9.89 -3.54
CA THR A 75 5.63 -10.90 -3.52
C THR A 75 6.49 -10.85 -2.27
N THR A 76 6.35 -9.93 -1.45
CA THR A 76 6.70 -9.73 -0.03
C THR A 76 6.80 -8.24 0.25
N VAL A 77 6.34 -7.80 1.39
CA VAL A 77 6.51 -6.41 1.87
C VAL A 77 8.00 -5.97 1.85
N ARG A 78 8.93 -6.93 1.82
CA ARG A 78 10.38 -6.70 1.72
C ARG A 78 10.82 -6.11 0.39
N SER A 79 10.13 -6.45 -0.71
CA SER A 79 10.48 -6.00 -2.06
C SER A 79 9.80 -4.70 -2.47
N PHE A 80 8.93 -4.15 -1.63
CA PHE A 80 8.27 -2.87 -1.91
C PHE A 80 9.22 -1.70 -1.67
N ASP A 81 9.51 -0.97 -2.74
CA ASP A 81 10.15 0.32 -2.63
C ASP A 81 9.12 1.34 -2.11
N VAL A 82 9.34 1.82 -0.88
CA VAL A 82 8.47 2.82 -0.22
C VAL A 82 8.48 4.15 -0.99
N GLN A 83 9.53 4.43 -1.74
CA GLN A 83 9.60 5.65 -2.55
C GLN A 83 8.58 5.64 -3.70
N SER A 84 8.13 4.46 -4.15
CA SER A 84 7.18 4.33 -5.25
C SER A 84 5.70 4.32 -4.82
N MET A 85 5.35 4.49 -3.53
CA MET A 85 3.98 4.37 -3.01
C MET A 85 3.25 3.15 -3.63
N SER A 86 3.84 1.98 -3.50
CA SER A 86 3.37 0.77 -4.19
C SER A 86 1.94 0.43 -3.79
N GLU A 87 1.07 0.40 -4.78
CA GLU A 87 -0.31 -0.04 -4.67
C GLU A 87 -0.46 -1.38 -5.36
N VAL A 88 -1.17 -2.31 -4.73
CA VAL A 88 -1.36 -3.67 -5.24
C VAL A 88 -2.82 -4.06 -5.11
N VAL A 89 -3.35 -4.66 -6.17
CA VAL A 89 -4.69 -5.27 -6.17
C VAL A 89 -4.52 -6.78 -6.23
N TYR A 90 -5.19 -7.49 -5.35
CA TYR A 90 -5.12 -8.95 -5.25
C TYR A 90 -6.45 -9.56 -4.85
N LEU A 91 -6.64 -10.84 -5.23
CA LEU A 91 -7.81 -11.63 -4.87
C LEU A 91 -7.46 -12.48 -3.65
N LEU A 92 -8.18 -12.26 -2.55
CA LEU A 92 -8.04 -13.02 -1.31
C LEU A 92 -9.14 -14.05 -1.15
N LYS A 93 -8.77 -15.24 -0.72
CA LYS A 93 -9.69 -16.25 -0.21
C LYS A 93 -10.11 -15.90 1.23
N ASN A 94 -11.41 -15.85 1.48
CA ASN A 94 -11.97 -15.75 2.82
C ASN A 94 -13.00 -16.86 3.08
N GLN A 95 -13.62 -16.90 4.26
CA GLN A 95 -14.60 -17.95 4.60
C GLN A 95 -15.88 -17.88 3.74
N LYS A 96 -16.23 -16.73 3.20
CA LYS A 96 -17.45 -16.53 2.40
C LYS A 96 -17.20 -16.72 0.88
N GLY A 97 -15.94 -16.98 0.49
CA GLY A 97 -15.54 -17.13 -0.90
C GLY A 97 -14.24 -16.41 -1.20
N SER A 98 -14.29 -15.40 -2.04
CA SER A 98 -13.13 -14.56 -2.35
C SER A 98 -13.53 -13.08 -2.43
N VAL A 99 -12.57 -12.22 -2.16
CA VAL A 99 -12.75 -10.76 -2.16
C VAL A 99 -11.56 -10.09 -2.84
N TRP A 100 -11.84 -9.11 -3.70
CA TRP A 100 -10.80 -8.26 -4.26
C TRP A 100 -10.42 -7.18 -3.25
N MET A 101 -9.11 -7.05 -3.03
CA MET A 101 -8.52 -6.07 -2.13
C MET A 101 -7.52 -5.21 -2.88
N ARG A 102 -7.56 -3.90 -2.63
CA ARG A 102 -6.54 -2.95 -3.04
C ARG A 102 -5.77 -2.51 -1.81
N SER A 103 -4.46 -2.68 -1.81
CA SER A 103 -3.59 -2.33 -0.69
C SER A 103 -2.53 -1.34 -1.12
N LYS A 104 -2.27 -0.35 -0.27
CA LYS A 104 -1.28 0.70 -0.51
C LYS A 104 -0.38 0.85 0.70
N ILE A 105 0.93 0.89 0.46
CA ILE A 105 1.91 1.26 1.47
C ILE A 105 1.87 2.77 1.67
N CYS A 106 1.80 3.22 2.93
CA CYS A 106 1.75 4.63 3.30
C CYS A 106 3.13 5.14 3.75
N PHE A 107 3.76 4.44 4.67
CA PHE A 107 5.08 4.82 5.19
C PHE A 107 5.78 3.64 5.89
N ARG A 108 7.04 3.85 6.23
CA ARG A 108 7.89 2.89 6.94
C ARG A 108 8.61 3.62 8.07
N GLU A 109 8.76 2.97 9.19
CA GLU A 109 9.58 3.45 10.32
C GLU A 109 10.43 2.33 10.90
N VAL A 110 11.36 2.70 11.75
CA VAL A 110 12.16 1.76 12.55
C VAL A 110 11.80 1.98 14.00
N ASP A 111 11.41 0.93 14.70
CA ASP A 111 11.08 0.99 16.13
C ASP A 111 12.32 1.15 17.01
N ASP A 112 12.11 1.37 18.30
CA ASP A 112 13.21 1.54 19.30
C ASP A 112 14.12 0.30 19.43
N LYS A 113 13.69 -0.86 18.90
CA LYS A 113 14.45 -2.13 18.90
C LYS A 113 15.21 -2.35 17.57
N GLY A 114 15.10 -1.42 16.62
CA GLY A 114 15.71 -1.53 15.30
C GLY A 114 14.91 -2.36 14.30
N ASN A 115 13.66 -2.74 14.61
CA ASN A 115 12.81 -3.48 13.67
C ASN A 115 12.17 -2.52 12.67
N THR A 116 12.13 -2.92 11.44
CA THR A 116 11.40 -2.17 10.40
C THR A 116 9.91 -2.53 10.42
N ILE A 117 9.09 -1.50 10.57
CA ILE A 117 7.63 -1.58 10.52
C ILE A 117 7.15 -0.84 9.28
N VAL A 118 6.25 -1.47 8.52
CA VAL A 118 5.63 -0.89 7.33
C VAL A 118 4.15 -0.73 7.59
N TYR A 119 3.62 0.45 7.29
CA TYR A 119 2.21 0.78 7.48
C TYR A 119 1.52 0.98 6.14
N GLY A 120 0.31 0.50 6.05
CA GLY A 120 -0.50 0.65 4.88
C GLY A 120 -2.00 0.67 5.16
N ILE A 121 -2.72 0.92 4.10
CA ILE A 121 -4.19 0.84 4.08
C ILE A 121 -4.62 -0.19 3.06
N ALA A 122 -5.77 -0.79 3.26
CA ALA A 122 -6.40 -1.66 2.30
C ALA A 122 -7.91 -1.39 2.23
N GLU A 123 -8.46 -1.54 1.03
CA GLU A 123 -9.88 -1.38 0.79
C GLU A 123 -10.43 -2.56 -0.03
N MET A 124 -11.68 -2.87 0.19
CA MET A 124 -12.41 -3.86 -0.60
C MET A 124 -12.86 -3.23 -1.93
N GLN A 125 -12.70 -3.95 -3.02
CA GLN A 125 -13.09 -3.51 -4.37
C GLN A 125 -14.39 -4.20 -4.80
N ASP A 126 -15.25 -3.46 -5.49
CA ASP A 126 -16.54 -3.93 -6.00
C ASP A 126 -16.40 -4.79 -7.27
N GLY A 127 -15.78 -5.95 -7.14
CA GLY A 127 -15.76 -6.98 -8.18
C GLY A 127 -14.54 -7.00 -9.09
N PRO A 128 -14.42 -8.06 -9.92
CA PRO A 128 -13.23 -8.33 -10.72
C PRO A 128 -12.99 -7.30 -11.83
N ASP A 129 -14.02 -6.77 -12.44
CA ASP A 129 -13.88 -5.87 -13.58
C ASP A 129 -13.20 -4.55 -13.21
N THR A 130 -13.56 -3.99 -12.06
CA THR A 130 -12.95 -2.75 -11.55
C THR A 130 -11.49 -2.99 -11.12
N ALA A 131 -11.23 -4.11 -10.45
CA ALA A 131 -9.89 -4.48 -10.03
C ALA A 131 -8.96 -4.75 -11.22
N ILE A 132 -9.43 -5.50 -12.22
CA ILE A 132 -8.68 -5.81 -13.44
C ILE A 132 -8.39 -4.53 -14.24
N ALA A 133 -9.37 -3.65 -14.39
CA ALA A 133 -9.20 -2.37 -15.08
C ALA A 133 -8.17 -1.48 -14.37
N CYS A 134 -8.23 -1.38 -13.05
CA CYS A 134 -7.27 -0.63 -12.25
C CYS A 134 -5.85 -1.18 -12.40
N GLN A 135 -5.68 -2.51 -12.34
CA GLN A 135 -4.37 -3.14 -12.56
C GLN A 135 -3.83 -2.95 -13.97
N ALA A 136 -4.69 -3.09 -14.98
CA ALA A 136 -4.28 -2.86 -16.38
C ALA A 136 -3.78 -1.43 -16.58
N LEU A 137 -4.48 -0.45 -15.97
CA LEU A 137 -4.07 0.95 -16.00
C LEU A 137 -2.72 1.15 -15.32
N GLN A 138 -2.55 0.67 -14.09
CA GLN A 138 -1.29 0.78 -13.33
C GLN A 138 -0.11 0.12 -14.06
N ARG A 139 -0.34 -1.07 -14.64
CA ARG A 139 0.69 -1.75 -15.43
C ARG A 139 1.08 -0.94 -16.66
N SER A 140 0.11 -0.37 -17.34
CA SER A 140 0.33 0.50 -18.50
C SER A 140 1.11 1.75 -18.11
N GLU A 141 0.74 2.43 -17.03
CA GLU A 141 1.44 3.61 -16.52
C GLU A 141 2.90 3.29 -16.14
N ARG A 142 3.14 2.19 -15.42
CA ARG A 142 4.51 1.76 -15.08
C ARG A 142 5.34 1.42 -16.31
N LEU A 143 4.74 0.73 -17.28
CA LEU A 143 5.42 0.40 -18.52
C LEU A 143 5.79 1.67 -19.30
N LEU A 144 4.85 2.60 -19.46
CA LEU A 144 5.08 3.88 -20.11
C LEU A 144 6.15 4.70 -19.39
N HIS A 145 6.10 4.75 -18.06
CA HIS A 145 7.11 5.45 -17.26
C HIS A 145 8.51 4.82 -17.43
N ASN A 146 8.61 3.49 -17.39
CA ASN A 146 9.87 2.78 -17.61
C ASN A 146 10.41 2.98 -19.03
N ILE A 147 9.53 2.95 -20.04
CA ILE A 147 9.92 3.24 -21.43
C ILE A 147 10.43 4.68 -21.52
N TYR A 148 9.67 5.65 -21.02
CA TYR A 148 10.02 7.06 -21.03
C TYR A 148 11.41 7.33 -20.40
N LYS A 149 11.66 6.75 -19.22
CA LYS A 149 12.94 6.94 -18.51
C LYS A 149 14.12 6.24 -19.18
N ASN A 150 13.90 5.04 -19.74
CA ASN A 150 15.02 4.22 -20.25
C ASN A 150 15.21 4.30 -21.78
N LEU A 151 14.45 5.12 -22.47
CA LEU A 151 14.68 5.32 -23.91
C LEU A 151 16.07 5.94 -24.15
N PRO A 152 16.80 5.45 -25.18
CA PRO A 152 18.12 5.98 -25.53
C PRO A 152 18.08 7.31 -26.25
N VAL A 153 16.93 7.95 -26.32
CA VAL A 153 16.67 9.26 -26.94
C VAL A 153 16.13 10.23 -25.92
N GLY A 154 16.54 11.50 -26.00
CA GLY A 154 16.00 12.57 -25.20
C GLY A 154 14.54 12.86 -25.59
N ILE A 155 13.68 13.03 -24.60
CA ILE A 155 12.26 13.35 -24.79
C ILE A 155 11.92 14.59 -23.97
N GLU A 156 11.33 15.55 -24.62
CA GLU A 156 10.75 16.75 -24.03
C GLU A 156 9.22 16.71 -24.13
N LEU A 157 8.55 17.00 -23.04
CA LEU A 157 7.08 17.12 -23.03
C LEU A 157 6.67 18.58 -22.85
N TYR A 158 5.82 19.04 -23.73
CA TYR A 158 5.27 20.39 -23.70
C TYR A 158 3.76 20.34 -23.50
N ASN A 159 3.22 21.28 -22.74
CA ASN A 159 1.78 21.46 -22.68
C ASN A 159 1.24 22.15 -23.96
N LYS A 160 -0.07 22.31 -24.05
CA LYS A 160 -0.73 22.94 -25.21
C LYS A 160 -0.39 24.45 -25.38
N GLU A 161 0.13 25.08 -24.35
CA GLU A 161 0.62 26.44 -24.35
C GLU A 161 2.10 26.54 -24.80
N GLY A 162 2.77 25.43 -25.09
CA GLY A 162 4.15 25.36 -25.50
C GLY A 162 5.16 25.51 -24.36
N VAL A 163 4.71 25.31 -23.11
CA VAL A 163 5.59 25.32 -21.94
C VAL A 163 6.11 23.90 -21.69
N LEU A 164 7.44 23.77 -21.50
CA LEU A 164 8.06 22.52 -21.13
C LEU A 164 7.55 22.08 -19.76
N VAL A 165 7.06 20.84 -19.66
CA VAL A 165 6.49 20.27 -18.44
C VAL A 165 7.29 19.11 -17.89
N ASP A 166 8.07 18.40 -18.75
CA ASP A 166 8.88 17.27 -18.30
C ASP A 166 9.99 16.94 -19.31
N LEU A 167 11.07 16.29 -18.79
CA LEU A 167 12.21 15.79 -19.54
C LEU A 167 12.54 14.38 -19.05
N ASN A 168 12.88 13.45 -19.95
CA ASN A 168 13.37 12.16 -19.49
C ASN A 168 14.86 12.24 -19.10
N ASP A 169 15.33 11.21 -18.39
CA ASP A 169 16.71 11.17 -17.85
C ASP A 169 17.75 11.33 -18.97
N LYS A 170 17.45 10.85 -20.19
CA LYS A 170 18.38 10.94 -21.33
C LYS A 170 18.50 12.37 -21.88
N GLU A 171 17.44 13.15 -21.83
CA GLU A 171 17.46 14.57 -22.21
C GLU A 171 18.24 15.39 -21.17
N LEU A 172 18.04 15.09 -19.87
CA LEU A 172 18.83 15.71 -18.78
C LEU A 172 20.32 15.45 -18.95
N ASP A 173 20.72 14.20 -19.29
CA ASP A 173 22.11 13.85 -19.57
C ASP A 173 22.71 14.68 -20.73
N LEU A 174 21.93 14.96 -21.79
CA LEU A 174 22.39 15.74 -22.94
C LEU A 174 22.62 17.20 -22.58
N PHE A 175 21.84 17.76 -21.68
CA PHE A 175 21.99 19.14 -21.21
C PHE A 175 22.98 19.28 -20.04
N HIS A 176 23.56 18.19 -19.52
CA HIS A 176 24.42 18.20 -18.32
C HIS A 176 23.79 18.90 -17.11
N VAL A 177 22.51 18.70 -16.92
CA VAL A 177 21.76 19.20 -15.77
C VAL A 177 21.67 18.08 -14.73
N ASP A 178 22.23 18.34 -13.53
CA ASP A 178 22.19 17.44 -12.35
C ASP A 178 20.86 17.57 -11.60
#